data_246217269822ed2e57389bd9cbf5ff48
#
_entry.id   246217269822ed2e57389bd9cbf5ff48
#
_cell.length_a   1.000
_cell.length_b   1.000
_cell.length_c   1.000
_cell.angle_alpha   90.00
_cell.angle_beta   90.00
_cell.angle_gamma   90.00
#
_symmetry.space_group_name_H-M   'P 1'
#
loop_
_entity.id
_entity.type
_entity.pdbx_description
1 polymer ?
#
loop_
_entity_poly.entity_id
_entity_poly.type
_entity_poly.pdbx_seq_one_letter_code
_entity_poly.pdbx_strand_id
1 'polypeptide(L)'
;MKRWFSMVLSLLVFLSLTPMVQAADVTPTPPGWMAAGEYAVFADGAAYQKENWDKILRLRTDAAAGHTEKAMSKQLKEDFASLRTLASGSDTQTGSASLCFELGLIILRYRCNAISQKLPMSETSYSGTQAETLLNNAVKYGAGEPEKVYLAYLWNGRNQMLNFCDLYSKSSEDMEAFVTTLQALYEYPQFKSAALLNWDMASLVPAEYRTMVQDAIIVMLDGKVVHPAIITYSPIKHELSAACVKNGWTMVPVRRLAELMGADVSYANGVVTIVRAGVTVTMTIGSKIATVGGKTVTMTAAPVKENGRTYIPVRYIGEFFGQDLKWVTPRQLSVTESTEAVGQSNLKDWALPMGAILNQRNSKNWGIGGVTLNKRSSEDVAVFGGMSRVSSANLYNYGQGGKSSVQFARDMLSGSWDIYGREELIDTVCSMTYYGHNDDFLSDAEWINSMTSAQYQALLKDAQGMDAYMFPYTKELYKKWGDKGIVAWDLFRMGSLAQWGYLAGYVTYPEALALLEPAANRLKENFSTWDKAAENYVDGYNWWARKNVLGQDTWQTERGKIYKGLKSTDIGKSLFNDALFRTPVTGVPGITAQSLLVSVS
;
A
#
# COMPACT_ATOMS: atom_id res chain seq x y z
N MET A 1 -56.30 5.22 -2.05
CA MET A 1 -55.85 6.55 -1.61
C MET A 1 -54.93 6.54 -0.38
N LYS A 2 -54.99 5.59 0.56
CA LYS A 2 -54.10 5.58 1.75
C LYS A 2 -52.64 5.10 1.50
N ARG A 3 -52.35 4.41 0.39
CA ARG A 3 -50.98 3.96 0.08
C ARG A 3 -50.14 4.99 -0.69
N TRP A 4 -50.75 5.99 -1.30
CA TRP A 4 -50.05 7.06 -2.00
C TRP A 4 -49.57 8.17 -1.05
N PHE A 5 -50.28 8.43 0.02
CA PHE A 5 -49.89 9.43 1.02
C PHE A 5 -48.66 9.02 1.83
N SER A 6 -48.50 7.69 2.07
CA SER A 6 -47.34 7.17 2.81
C SER A 6 -46.03 7.24 1.98
N MET A 7 -46.13 7.09 0.64
CA MET A 7 -44.96 7.16 -0.24
C MET A 7 -44.47 8.60 -0.48
N VAL A 8 -45.37 9.55 -0.55
CA VAL A 8 -45.02 10.98 -0.70
C VAL A 8 -44.45 11.55 0.60
N LEU A 9 -44.92 11.11 1.76
CA LEU A 9 -44.36 11.55 3.05
C LEU A 9 -42.99 10.91 3.32
N SER A 10 -42.74 9.67 2.87
CA SER A 10 -41.42 9.04 2.95
C SER A 10 -40.41 9.69 2.00
N LEU A 11 -40.84 10.16 0.84
CA LEU A 11 -39.96 10.88 -0.12
C LEU A 11 -39.61 12.29 0.38
N LEU A 12 -40.54 12.97 1.07
CA LEU A 12 -40.31 14.28 1.67
C LEU A 12 -39.44 14.24 2.93
N VAL A 13 -39.45 13.13 3.68
CA VAL A 13 -38.58 12.94 4.85
C VAL A 13 -37.17 12.52 4.44
N PHE A 14 -36.98 11.83 3.30
CA PHE A 14 -35.65 11.55 2.77
C PHE A 14 -34.98 12.74 2.07
N LEU A 15 -35.74 13.71 1.60
CA LEU A 15 -35.20 14.96 1.02
C LEU A 15 -34.79 16.00 2.07
N SER A 16 -35.10 15.79 3.35
CA SER A 16 -34.76 16.71 4.45
C SER A 16 -33.55 16.29 5.30
N LEU A 17 -32.84 15.21 4.93
CA LEU A 17 -31.67 14.68 5.69
C LEU A 17 -30.36 14.66 4.90
N THR A 18 -30.31 15.17 3.69
CA THR A 18 -29.04 15.60 3.12
C THR A 18 -28.69 16.92 3.77
N PRO A 19 -27.54 17.07 4.47
CA PRO A 19 -27.09 18.39 4.85
C PRO A 19 -27.01 19.21 3.55
N MET A 20 -27.84 20.26 3.44
CA MET A 20 -27.68 21.23 2.36
C MET A 20 -26.24 21.75 2.49
N VAL A 21 -25.35 21.29 1.62
CA VAL A 21 -24.04 21.94 1.46
C VAL A 21 -24.37 23.38 1.08
N GLN A 22 -24.20 24.28 2.02
CA GLN A 22 -24.49 25.68 1.82
C GLN A 22 -23.50 26.19 0.78
N ALA A 23 -23.99 26.56 -0.39
CA ALA A 23 -23.14 27.08 -1.46
C ALA A 23 -22.40 28.33 -0.98
N ALA A 24 -21.15 28.49 -1.40
CA ALA A 24 -20.41 29.72 -1.14
C ALA A 24 -21.08 30.89 -1.84
N ASP A 25 -21.27 32.02 -1.15
CA ASP A 25 -21.85 33.22 -1.71
C ASP A 25 -20.81 34.30 -2.06
N VAL A 26 -19.53 33.96 -1.86
CA VAL A 26 -18.38 34.78 -2.25
C VAL A 26 -17.33 33.95 -2.99
N THR A 27 -16.58 34.57 -3.89
CA THR A 27 -15.40 33.94 -4.50
C THR A 27 -14.18 34.23 -3.63
N PRO A 28 -13.65 33.26 -2.91
CA PRO A 28 -12.50 33.45 -2.04
C PRO A 28 -11.23 33.71 -2.86
N THR A 29 -10.36 34.54 -2.32
CA THR A 29 -9.03 34.81 -2.90
C THR A 29 -7.94 34.30 -1.98
N PRO A 30 -6.82 33.78 -2.53
CA PRO A 30 -5.70 33.30 -1.70
C PRO A 30 -5.11 34.46 -0.90
N PRO A 31 -4.59 34.20 0.33
CA PRO A 31 -3.76 35.18 1.00
C PRO A 31 -2.48 35.41 0.21
N GLY A 32 -1.90 36.62 0.28
CA GLY A 32 -0.72 36.99 -0.48
C GLY A 32 0.54 36.15 -0.19
N TRP A 33 0.55 35.40 0.91
CA TRP A 33 1.63 34.48 1.30
C TRP A 33 1.42 33.04 0.88
N MET A 34 0.39 32.75 0.07
CA MET A 34 0.06 31.41 -0.41
C MET A 34 -0.09 31.39 -1.93
N ALA A 35 0.40 30.33 -2.58
CA ALA A 35 0.20 30.13 -4.01
C ALA A 35 -1.29 29.92 -4.34
N ALA A 36 -1.78 30.58 -5.39
CA ALA A 36 -3.19 30.51 -5.78
C ALA A 36 -3.68 29.07 -6.05
N GLY A 37 -2.82 28.22 -6.65
CA GLY A 37 -3.16 26.82 -6.93
C GLY A 37 -3.32 25.96 -5.66
N GLU A 38 -2.56 26.24 -4.61
CA GLU A 38 -2.70 25.54 -3.33
C GLU A 38 -4.02 25.95 -2.62
N TYR A 39 -4.45 27.17 -2.80
CA TYR A 39 -5.64 27.70 -2.13
C TYR A 39 -6.95 27.23 -2.78
N ALA A 40 -6.99 27.13 -4.10
CA ALA A 40 -8.19 26.79 -4.86
C ALA A 40 -8.87 25.49 -4.40
N VAL A 41 -8.07 24.54 -3.88
CA VAL A 41 -8.56 23.24 -3.35
C VAL A 41 -9.51 23.42 -2.17
N PHE A 42 -9.31 24.46 -1.35
CA PHE A 42 -10.11 24.74 -0.16
C PHE A 42 -11.19 25.82 -0.39
N ALA A 43 -11.27 26.36 -1.58
CA ALA A 43 -12.18 27.45 -1.92
C ALA A 43 -13.65 27.01 -2.09
N ASP A 44 -14.17 26.20 -1.15
CA ASP A 44 -15.52 25.68 -1.16
C ASP A 44 -16.20 25.73 0.22
N GLY A 45 -17.52 25.66 0.23
CA GLY A 45 -18.33 25.42 1.40
C GLY A 45 -18.68 26.63 2.28
N ALA A 46 -19.21 26.34 3.46
CA ALA A 46 -19.77 27.33 4.40
C ALA A 46 -18.76 28.35 4.93
N ALA A 47 -17.44 28.06 4.84
CA ALA A 47 -16.38 29.01 5.20
C ALA A 47 -16.47 30.33 4.40
N TYR A 48 -16.98 30.25 3.19
CA TYR A 48 -17.00 31.34 2.22
C TYR A 48 -18.37 31.99 2.06
N GLN A 49 -19.25 31.82 3.05
CA GLN A 49 -20.40 32.70 3.21
C GLN A 49 -19.93 34.12 3.55
N LYS A 50 -20.62 35.14 3.03
CA LYS A 50 -20.17 36.54 3.10
C LYS A 50 -19.79 36.99 4.52
N GLU A 51 -20.60 36.64 5.51
CA GLU A 51 -20.33 37.00 6.90
C GLU A 51 -19.02 36.39 7.44
N ASN A 52 -18.79 35.13 7.16
CA ASN A 52 -17.58 34.42 7.57
C ASN A 52 -16.38 34.95 6.80
N TRP A 53 -16.54 35.19 5.52
CA TRP A 53 -15.49 35.77 4.67
C TRP A 53 -15.04 37.14 5.14
N ASP A 54 -15.96 38.02 5.52
CA ASP A 54 -15.63 39.33 6.07
C ASP A 54 -14.80 39.20 7.37
N LYS A 55 -15.10 38.25 8.24
CA LYS A 55 -14.28 37.94 9.43
C LYS A 55 -12.89 37.44 9.05
N ILE A 56 -12.81 36.51 8.09
CA ILE A 56 -11.54 35.98 7.56
C ILE A 56 -10.68 37.10 7.00
N LEU A 57 -11.25 38.00 6.18
CA LEU A 57 -10.53 39.12 5.59
C LEU A 57 -9.96 40.08 6.65
N ARG A 58 -10.69 40.35 7.72
CA ARG A 58 -10.19 41.20 8.83
C ARG A 58 -8.98 40.55 9.50
N LEU A 59 -9.07 39.24 9.80
CA LEU A 59 -7.96 38.48 10.41
C LEU A 59 -6.74 38.41 9.47
N ARG A 60 -6.95 38.17 8.18
CA ARG A 60 -5.87 38.15 7.18
C ARG A 60 -5.20 39.51 7.05
N THR A 61 -5.96 40.58 7.03
CA THR A 61 -5.44 41.95 6.91
C THR A 61 -4.58 42.30 8.11
N ASP A 62 -5.02 41.94 9.31
CA ASP A 62 -4.27 42.16 10.54
C ASP A 62 -2.97 41.34 10.57
N ALA A 63 -3.03 40.06 10.20
CA ALA A 63 -1.85 39.22 10.09
C ALA A 63 -0.86 39.69 9.01
N ALA A 64 -1.36 40.17 7.86
CA ALA A 64 -0.54 40.75 6.80
C ALA A 64 0.14 42.07 7.20
N ALA A 65 -0.46 42.83 8.09
CA ALA A 65 0.11 44.07 8.65
C ALA A 65 1.30 43.81 9.62
N GLY A 66 1.64 42.53 9.88
CA GLY A 66 2.76 42.16 10.74
C GLY A 66 2.40 42.02 12.22
N HIS A 67 1.13 42.11 12.58
CA HIS A 67 0.68 41.95 13.96
C HIS A 67 0.85 40.50 14.41
N THR A 68 0.78 40.28 15.71
CA THR A 68 0.84 38.94 16.34
C THR A 68 -0.51 38.56 16.92
N GLU A 69 -0.73 37.27 17.15
CA GLU A 69 -1.98 36.76 17.73
C GLU A 69 -2.33 37.45 19.06
N LYS A 70 -1.33 37.70 19.92
CA LYS A 70 -1.51 38.38 21.19
C LYS A 70 -1.99 39.82 21.03
N ALA A 71 -1.56 40.47 19.96
CA ALA A 71 -1.90 41.85 19.66
C ALA A 71 -3.30 42.02 19.02
N MET A 72 -4.02 40.93 18.75
CA MET A 72 -5.39 41.00 18.21
C MET A 72 -6.29 41.91 19.06
N SER A 73 -7.04 42.78 18.38
CA SER A 73 -8.12 43.57 18.99
C SER A 73 -9.23 42.68 19.55
N LYS A 74 -10.09 43.23 20.40
CA LYS A 74 -11.25 42.51 20.94
C LYS A 74 -12.12 41.93 19.82
N GLN A 75 -12.40 42.73 18.78
CA GLN A 75 -13.20 42.31 17.63
C GLN A 75 -12.56 41.10 16.89
N LEU A 76 -11.25 41.15 16.63
CA LEU A 76 -10.55 40.06 15.95
C LEU A 76 -10.56 38.76 16.77
N LYS A 77 -10.45 38.84 18.10
CA LYS A 77 -10.59 37.70 18.99
C LYS A 77 -12.01 37.10 18.95
N GLU A 78 -13.02 37.92 18.90
CA GLU A 78 -14.43 37.51 18.74
C GLU A 78 -14.66 36.85 17.38
N ASP A 79 -14.16 37.47 16.29
CA ASP A 79 -14.22 36.93 14.93
C ASP A 79 -13.55 35.54 14.89
N PHE A 80 -12.34 35.41 15.43
CA PHE A 80 -11.60 34.15 15.45
C PHE A 80 -12.33 33.07 16.27
N ALA A 81 -12.83 33.39 17.45
CA ALA A 81 -13.58 32.48 18.29
C ALA A 81 -14.85 31.96 17.61
N SER A 82 -15.60 32.86 16.96
CA SER A 82 -16.80 32.53 16.19
C SER A 82 -16.48 31.56 15.04
N LEU A 83 -15.47 31.85 14.23
CA LEU A 83 -15.03 31.01 13.13
C LEU A 83 -14.49 29.65 13.61
N ARG A 84 -13.73 29.64 14.71
CA ARG A 84 -13.19 28.41 15.31
C ARG A 84 -14.29 27.48 15.81
N THR A 85 -15.34 28.01 16.42
CA THR A 85 -16.50 27.23 16.85
C THR A 85 -17.18 26.58 15.65
N LEU A 86 -17.37 27.34 14.56
CA LEU A 86 -17.93 26.82 13.32
C LEU A 86 -17.03 25.77 12.65
N ALA A 87 -15.70 25.97 12.69
CA ALA A 87 -14.72 25.07 12.10
C ALA A 87 -14.64 23.71 12.80
N SER A 88 -14.76 23.71 14.13
CA SER A 88 -14.52 22.49 14.94
C SER A 88 -15.65 21.48 14.87
N GLY A 89 -16.89 21.92 14.63
CA GLY A 89 -18.07 21.02 14.62
C GLY A 89 -18.24 20.22 15.92
N SER A 90 -19.30 19.46 16.03
CA SER A 90 -19.52 18.52 17.14
C SER A 90 -18.95 17.11 16.86
N ASP A 91 -18.73 16.77 15.60
CA ASP A 91 -18.22 15.49 15.12
C ASP A 91 -17.53 15.61 13.75
N THR A 92 -17.06 14.49 13.20
CA THR A 92 -16.38 14.42 11.89
C THR A 92 -17.26 14.79 10.70
N GLN A 93 -18.58 14.83 10.86
CA GLN A 93 -19.53 15.16 9.79
C GLN A 93 -19.89 16.65 9.77
N THR A 94 -19.72 17.35 10.88
CA THR A 94 -20.08 18.76 11.03
C THR A 94 -18.90 19.71 11.00
N GLY A 95 -17.66 19.23 11.10
CA GLY A 95 -16.45 20.05 11.02
C GLY A 95 -16.12 20.46 9.57
N SER A 96 -15.56 21.64 9.41
CA SER A 96 -15.18 22.20 8.10
C SER A 96 -13.68 22.15 7.87
N ALA A 97 -13.24 21.30 6.92
CA ALA A 97 -11.84 21.21 6.49
C ALA A 97 -11.34 22.56 5.97
N SER A 98 -12.14 23.25 5.15
CA SER A 98 -11.81 24.55 4.57
C SER A 98 -11.62 25.62 5.63
N LEU A 99 -12.52 25.70 6.61
CA LEU A 99 -12.43 26.69 7.67
C LEU A 99 -11.28 26.40 8.66
N CYS A 100 -11.05 25.13 8.99
CA CYS A 100 -9.89 24.73 9.78
C CYS A 100 -8.57 25.07 9.09
N PHE A 101 -8.49 24.83 7.78
CA PHE A 101 -7.31 25.15 6.98
C PHE A 101 -7.07 26.68 6.95
N GLU A 102 -8.11 27.46 6.67
CA GLU A 102 -8.05 28.92 6.62
C GLU A 102 -7.55 29.52 7.94
N LEU A 103 -8.14 29.12 9.05
CA LEU A 103 -7.73 29.59 10.37
C LEU A 103 -6.31 29.13 10.73
N GLY A 104 -5.94 27.91 10.34
CA GLY A 104 -4.59 27.39 10.51
C GLY A 104 -3.55 28.24 9.79
N LEU A 105 -3.82 28.66 8.56
CA LEU A 105 -2.95 29.58 7.80
C LEU A 105 -2.83 30.95 8.45
N ILE A 106 -3.92 31.51 8.93
CA ILE A 106 -3.94 32.81 9.60
C ILE A 106 -3.07 32.76 10.88
N ILE A 107 -3.27 31.76 11.72
CA ILE A 107 -2.49 31.57 12.96
C ILE A 107 -1.02 31.32 12.63
N LEU A 108 -0.71 30.53 11.61
CA LEU A 108 0.66 30.34 11.15
C LEU A 108 1.30 31.68 10.73
N ARG A 109 0.58 32.54 10.05
CA ARG A 109 1.09 33.88 9.69
C ARG A 109 1.37 34.74 10.92
N TYR A 110 0.48 34.75 11.91
CA TYR A 110 0.74 35.43 13.21
C TYR A 110 1.99 34.87 13.90
N ARG A 111 2.18 33.54 13.87
CA ARG A 111 3.38 32.88 14.38
C ARG A 111 4.65 33.36 13.68
N CYS A 112 4.63 33.40 12.35
CA CYS A 112 5.75 33.91 11.56
C CYS A 112 6.10 35.35 11.92
N ASN A 113 5.09 36.20 12.12
CA ASN A 113 5.28 37.59 12.58
C ASN A 113 5.95 37.64 13.97
N ALA A 114 5.48 36.83 14.92
CA ALA A 114 6.05 36.75 16.25
C ALA A 114 7.53 36.30 16.23
N ILE A 115 7.86 35.30 15.41
CA ILE A 115 9.24 34.81 15.22
C ILE A 115 10.10 35.93 14.58
N SER A 116 9.63 36.60 13.55
CA SER A 116 10.34 37.68 12.88
C SER A 116 10.64 38.85 13.82
N GLN A 117 9.76 39.10 14.79
CA GLN A 117 9.90 40.11 15.82
C GLN A 117 10.72 39.63 17.04
N LYS A 118 11.21 38.38 17.02
CA LYS A 118 11.97 37.76 18.12
C LYS A 118 11.23 37.77 19.45
N LEU A 119 9.92 37.52 19.42
CA LEU A 119 9.11 37.49 20.63
C LEU A 119 9.38 36.21 21.45
N PRO A 120 9.02 36.22 22.75
CA PRO A 120 9.25 35.07 23.63
C PRO A 120 8.60 33.79 23.12
N MET A 121 9.23 32.67 23.43
CA MET A 121 8.79 31.33 23.10
C MET A 121 7.31 31.06 23.52
N SER A 122 6.88 31.59 24.66
CA SER A 122 5.50 31.45 25.15
C SER A 122 4.44 31.98 24.18
N GLU A 123 4.79 32.97 23.35
CA GLU A 123 3.87 33.50 22.34
C GLU A 123 3.91 32.68 21.04
N THR A 124 5.09 32.36 20.60
CA THR A 124 5.30 31.67 19.32
C THR A 124 4.96 30.17 19.36
N SER A 125 5.18 29.49 20.50
CA SER A 125 4.78 28.09 20.71
C SER A 125 3.27 27.97 20.83
N TYR A 126 2.61 28.90 21.48
CA TYR A 126 1.15 28.89 21.60
C TYR A 126 0.48 28.97 20.24
N SER A 127 0.88 29.90 19.40
CA SER A 127 0.37 30.01 18.02
C SER A 127 0.74 28.78 17.19
N GLY A 128 1.92 28.20 17.40
CA GLY A 128 2.34 26.97 16.74
C GLY A 128 1.42 25.79 17.03
N THR A 129 1.08 25.58 18.30
CA THR A 129 0.17 24.50 18.74
C THR A 129 -1.26 24.74 18.22
N GLN A 130 -1.73 25.97 18.18
CA GLN A 130 -3.04 26.27 17.61
C GLN A 130 -3.09 26.02 16.09
N ALA A 131 -2.07 26.45 15.34
CA ALA A 131 -1.97 26.19 13.91
C ALA A 131 -1.95 24.70 13.62
N GLU A 132 -1.14 23.93 14.38
CA GLU A 132 -1.07 22.47 14.24
C GLU A 132 -2.42 21.81 14.51
N THR A 133 -3.12 22.20 15.57
CA THR A 133 -4.46 21.67 15.88
C THR A 133 -5.45 21.92 14.76
N LEU A 134 -5.48 23.13 14.21
CA LEU A 134 -6.38 23.50 13.12
C LEU A 134 -6.04 22.74 11.82
N LEU A 135 -4.76 22.64 11.47
CA LEU A 135 -4.33 21.93 10.27
C LEU A 135 -4.55 20.41 10.39
N ASN A 136 -4.36 19.83 11.57
CA ASN A 136 -4.72 18.42 11.82
C ASN A 136 -6.24 18.20 11.74
N ASN A 137 -7.05 19.13 12.18
CA ASN A 137 -8.49 19.06 11.97
C ASN A 137 -8.87 19.19 10.47
N ALA A 138 -8.15 20.03 9.71
CA ALA A 138 -8.33 20.08 8.26
C ALA A 138 -8.03 18.73 7.58
N VAL A 139 -6.98 18.02 8.01
CA VAL A 139 -6.71 16.63 7.59
C VAL A 139 -7.87 15.70 7.93
N LYS A 140 -8.34 15.76 9.18
CA LYS A 140 -9.40 14.88 9.68
C LYS A 140 -10.72 15.08 8.92
N TYR A 141 -11.12 16.31 8.72
CA TYR A 141 -12.40 16.63 8.04
C TYR A 141 -12.31 16.53 6.52
N GLY A 142 -11.11 16.65 5.95
CA GLY A 142 -10.84 16.45 4.53
C GLY A 142 -10.51 15.01 4.12
N ALA A 143 -10.70 14.01 4.98
CA ALA A 143 -10.21 12.64 4.81
C ALA A 143 -10.67 11.93 3.51
N GLY A 144 -11.75 12.36 2.88
CA GLY A 144 -12.21 11.86 1.57
C GLY A 144 -11.58 12.55 0.35
N GLU A 145 -10.76 13.58 0.54
CA GLU A 145 -10.22 14.45 -0.50
C GLU A 145 -8.68 14.49 -0.43
N PRO A 146 -7.97 13.61 -1.15
CA PRO A 146 -6.51 13.43 -1.02
C PRO A 146 -5.69 14.71 -1.17
N GLU A 147 -6.13 15.63 -2.03
CA GLU A 147 -5.45 16.89 -2.26
C GLU A 147 -5.57 17.85 -1.06
N LYS A 148 -6.75 17.93 -0.44
CA LYS A 148 -6.96 18.70 0.80
C LYS A 148 -6.12 18.17 1.94
N VAL A 149 -6.10 16.85 2.10
CA VAL A 149 -5.27 16.18 3.12
C VAL A 149 -3.79 16.49 2.91
N TYR A 150 -3.30 16.38 1.67
CA TYR A 150 -1.92 16.70 1.34
C TYR A 150 -1.58 18.15 1.67
N LEU A 151 -2.41 19.11 1.27
CA LEU A 151 -2.15 20.54 1.53
C LEU A 151 -2.17 20.87 3.02
N ALA A 152 -3.07 20.27 3.78
CA ALA A 152 -3.10 20.42 5.22
C ALA A 152 -1.82 19.87 5.89
N TYR A 153 -1.33 18.71 5.47
CA TYR A 153 -0.03 18.18 5.91
C TYR A 153 1.13 19.08 5.48
N LEU A 154 1.11 19.59 4.25
CA LEU A 154 2.15 20.49 3.74
C LEU A 154 2.29 21.74 4.62
N TRP A 155 1.17 22.39 4.94
CA TRP A 155 1.18 23.58 5.77
C TRP A 155 1.47 23.27 7.24
N ASN A 156 1.08 22.09 7.74
CA ASN A 156 1.47 21.66 9.07
C ASN A 156 2.98 21.36 9.15
N GLY A 157 3.56 20.73 8.13
CA GLY A 157 5.01 20.57 8.03
C GLY A 157 5.76 21.90 8.01
N ARG A 158 5.24 22.93 7.30
CA ARG A 158 5.76 24.30 7.33
C ARG A 158 5.69 24.90 8.74
N ASN A 159 4.57 24.70 9.44
CA ASN A 159 4.42 25.12 10.84
C ASN A 159 5.42 24.43 11.77
N GLN A 160 5.60 23.13 11.64
CA GLN A 160 6.53 22.34 12.46
C GLN A 160 7.98 22.69 12.18
N MET A 161 8.36 23.01 10.95
CA MET A 161 9.71 23.48 10.61
C MET A 161 10.09 24.73 11.39
N LEU A 162 9.14 25.57 11.77
CA LEU A 162 9.38 26.77 12.59
C LEU A 162 9.77 26.44 14.03
N ASN A 163 9.53 25.20 14.51
CA ASN A 163 10.02 24.75 15.83
C ASN A 163 11.56 24.65 15.87
N PHE A 164 12.21 24.59 14.72
CA PHE A 164 13.67 24.45 14.61
C PHE A 164 14.41 25.77 14.40
N CYS A 165 13.73 26.92 14.51
CA CYS A 165 14.44 28.21 14.53
C CYS A 165 15.23 28.40 15.84
N ASP A 166 16.28 29.23 15.79
CA ASP A 166 17.27 29.39 16.87
C ASP A 166 16.68 29.82 18.23
N LEU A 167 15.44 30.32 18.22
CA LEU A 167 14.75 30.80 19.43
C LEU A 167 14.12 29.67 20.25
N TYR A 168 14.09 28.41 19.73
CA TYR A 168 13.38 27.29 20.33
C TYR A 168 14.32 26.18 20.77
N SER A 169 13.94 25.53 21.85
CA SER A 169 14.54 24.26 22.24
C SER A 169 14.15 23.17 21.24
N LYS A 170 15.13 22.56 20.60
CA LYS A 170 14.97 21.45 19.68
C LYS A 170 14.65 20.19 20.48
N SER A 171 13.39 19.85 20.68
CA SER A 171 12.99 18.64 21.37
C SER A 171 12.97 17.43 20.43
N SER A 172 13.13 16.22 20.99
CA SER A 172 12.91 14.98 20.21
C SER A 172 11.47 14.84 19.74
N GLU A 173 10.51 15.35 20.51
CA GLU A 173 9.08 15.34 20.19
C GLU A 173 8.76 16.21 18.97
N ASP A 174 9.35 17.39 18.85
CA ASP A 174 9.20 18.27 17.68
C ASP A 174 9.72 17.59 16.42
N MET A 175 10.85 16.90 16.52
CA MET A 175 11.41 16.17 15.39
C MET A 175 10.55 14.98 14.99
N GLU A 176 10.05 14.23 15.95
CA GLU A 176 9.17 13.09 15.68
C GLU A 176 7.86 13.55 14.99
N ALA A 177 7.25 14.64 15.49
CA ALA A 177 6.06 15.22 14.88
C ALA A 177 6.33 15.68 13.44
N PHE A 178 7.44 16.39 13.20
CA PHE A 178 7.82 16.84 11.85
C PHE A 178 8.06 15.65 10.90
N VAL A 179 8.78 14.65 11.35
CA VAL A 179 9.06 13.47 10.53
C VAL A 179 7.79 12.68 10.23
N THR A 180 6.87 12.56 11.18
CA THR A 180 5.57 11.94 10.96
C THR A 180 4.79 12.68 9.86
N THR A 181 4.77 14.01 9.91
CA THR A 181 4.15 14.84 8.87
C THR A 181 4.86 14.68 7.52
N LEU A 182 6.18 14.66 7.51
CA LEU A 182 6.97 14.45 6.30
C LEU A 182 6.68 13.07 5.68
N GLN A 183 6.59 12.01 6.49
CA GLN A 183 6.20 10.68 6.04
C GLN A 183 4.78 10.67 5.44
N ALA A 184 3.84 11.35 6.07
CA ALA A 184 2.48 11.51 5.53
C ALA A 184 2.47 12.22 4.17
N LEU A 185 3.33 13.23 3.96
CA LEU A 185 3.49 13.88 2.65
C LEU A 185 4.03 12.94 1.58
N TYR A 186 4.90 12.00 1.93
CA TYR A 186 5.40 11.00 0.99
C TYR A 186 4.33 10.03 0.50
N GLU A 187 3.22 9.85 1.22
CA GLU A 187 2.09 9.02 0.77
C GLU A 187 1.33 9.63 -0.42
N TYR A 188 1.60 10.90 -0.73
CA TYR A 188 1.00 11.63 -1.86
C TYR A 188 2.04 12.01 -2.93
N PRO A 189 2.67 11.02 -3.58
CA PRO A 189 3.79 11.27 -4.51
C PRO A 189 3.38 12.04 -5.77
N GLN A 190 2.09 12.07 -6.10
CA GLN A 190 1.52 12.89 -7.17
C GLN A 190 1.64 14.40 -6.89
N PHE A 191 1.76 14.81 -5.61
CA PHE A 191 1.98 16.18 -5.19
C PHE A 191 3.44 16.39 -4.85
N LYS A 192 4.00 17.53 -5.23
CA LYS A 192 5.44 17.80 -5.14
C LYS A 192 5.87 18.08 -3.70
N SER A 193 6.55 17.15 -3.05
CA SER A 193 7.09 17.35 -1.69
C SER A 193 8.10 18.51 -1.60
N ALA A 194 8.75 18.88 -2.71
CA ALA A 194 9.61 20.07 -2.78
C ALA A 194 8.84 21.38 -2.46
N ALA A 195 7.51 21.36 -2.57
CA ALA A 195 6.66 22.48 -2.18
C ALA A 195 6.76 22.82 -0.68
N LEU A 196 7.21 21.90 0.17
CA LEU A 196 7.39 22.16 1.61
C LEU A 196 8.30 23.36 1.87
N LEU A 197 9.32 23.58 1.03
CA LEU A 197 10.26 24.69 1.15
C LEU A 197 9.90 25.91 0.31
N ASN A 198 8.90 25.80 -0.56
CA ASN A 198 8.55 26.82 -1.54
C ASN A 198 7.47 27.76 -0.96
N TRP A 199 7.83 28.52 0.07
CA TRP A 199 6.97 29.50 0.74
C TRP A 199 7.82 30.68 1.25
N ASP A 200 7.24 31.87 1.32
CA ASP A 200 7.98 33.11 1.63
C ASP A 200 8.63 33.14 3.01
N MET A 201 8.13 32.38 3.98
CA MET A 201 8.66 32.29 5.32
C MET A 201 9.74 31.20 5.49
N ALA A 202 10.12 30.49 4.43
CA ALA A 202 11.15 29.46 4.50
C ALA A 202 12.49 29.97 5.01
N SER A 203 12.78 31.26 4.81
CA SER A 203 13.99 31.91 5.33
C SER A 203 14.08 31.95 6.86
N LEU A 204 12.96 31.82 7.57
CA LEU A 204 12.95 31.72 9.04
C LEU A 204 13.45 30.36 9.54
N VAL A 205 13.45 29.33 8.69
CA VAL A 205 13.89 27.99 9.04
C VAL A 205 15.40 27.89 8.89
N PRO A 206 16.15 27.42 9.89
CA PRO A 206 17.60 27.24 9.82
C PRO A 206 18.01 26.37 8.62
N ALA A 207 19.12 26.72 7.98
CA ALA A 207 19.59 26.09 6.75
C ALA A 207 19.76 24.57 6.88
N GLU A 208 20.21 24.10 8.05
CA GLU A 208 20.41 22.67 8.34
C GLU A 208 19.13 21.84 8.20
N TYR A 209 17.97 22.38 8.60
CA TYR A 209 16.67 21.69 8.47
C TYR A 209 16.10 21.83 7.06
N ARG A 210 16.37 22.94 6.38
CA ARG A 210 16.00 23.09 4.98
C ARG A 210 16.73 22.08 4.11
N THR A 211 18.03 21.89 4.33
CA THR A 211 18.85 20.92 3.58
C THR A 211 18.34 19.49 3.78
N MET A 212 17.83 19.17 4.97
CA MET A 212 17.30 17.84 5.28
C MET A 212 16.17 17.38 4.33
N VAL A 213 15.34 18.30 3.88
CA VAL A 213 14.24 18.01 2.93
C VAL A 213 14.54 18.45 1.49
N GLN A 214 15.48 19.41 1.31
CA GLN A 214 15.76 19.99 0.00
C GLN A 214 16.32 18.96 -0.99
N ASP A 215 17.19 18.08 -0.53
CA ASP A 215 17.89 17.10 -1.37
C ASP A 215 17.25 15.71 -1.36
N ALA A 216 16.18 15.54 -0.60
CA ALA A 216 15.46 14.27 -0.52
C ALA A 216 14.76 13.94 -1.85
N ILE A 217 14.95 12.70 -2.29
CA ILE A 217 14.26 12.11 -3.43
C ILE A 217 13.28 11.09 -2.91
N ILE A 218 12.02 11.18 -3.34
CA ILE A 218 11.00 10.19 -3.06
C ILE A 218 11.25 8.99 -3.95
N VAL A 219 11.51 7.85 -3.34
CA VAL A 219 11.58 6.56 -4.05
C VAL A 219 10.26 5.84 -3.88
N MET A 220 9.70 5.39 -4.98
CA MET A 220 8.51 4.54 -5.00
C MET A 220 8.92 3.15 -5.46
N LEU A 221 8.61 2.14 -4.67
CA LEU A 221 8.76 0.74 -5.05
C LEU A 221 7.38 0.18 -5.37
N ASP A 222 7.17 -0.23 -6.61
CA ASP A 222 5.89 -0.77 -7.12
C ASP A 222 4.67 0.13 -6.80
N GLY A 223 4.85 1.43 -6.97
CA GLY A 223 3.79 2.42 -6.71
C GLY A 223 3.62 2.80 -5.24
N LYS A 224 4.41 2.23 -4.32
CA LYS A 224 4.41 2.58 -2.89
C LYS A 224 5.63 3.39 -2.50
N VAL A 225 5.42 4.36 -1.65
CA VAL A 225 6.50 5.20 -1.14
C VAL A 225 7.42 4.40 -0.23
N VAL A 226 8.71 4.46 -0.53
CA VAL A 226 9.77 4.01 0.37
C VAL A 226 10.07 5.12 1.36
N HIS A 227 9.51 5.02 2.56
CA HIS A 227 9.75 6.02 3.59
C HIS A 227 11.21 6.11 3.98
N PRO A 228 11.77 7.32 4.06
CA PRO A 228 13.13 7.50 4.53
C PRO A 228 13.25 7.06 5.99
N ALA A 229 14.42 6.55 6.35
CA ALA A 229 14.72 6.26 7.75
C ALA A 229 15.21 7.52 8.47
N ILE A 230 14.81 7.66 9.72
CA ILE A 230 15.34 8.70 10.61
C ILE A 230 16.55 8.11 11.33
N ILE A 231 17.63 8.86 11.35
CA ILE A 231 18.84 8.52 12.08
C ILE A 231 18.92 9.45 13.28
N THR A 232 18.77 8.89 14.47
CA THR A 232 18.88 9.64 15.72
C THR A 232 20.28 9.43 16.29
N TYR A 233 21.07 10.50 16.39
CA TYR A 233 22.40 10.50 16.98
C TYR A 233 22.39 10.92 18.45
N SER A 234 21.43 11.77 18.80
CA SER A 234 21.19 12.25 20.16
C SER A 234 19.76 12.78 20.24
N PRO A 235 19.24 13.11 21.43
CA PRO A 235 17.90 13.69 21.55
C PRO A 235 17.67 14.96 20.72
N ILE A 236 18.74 15.62 20.29
CA ILE A 236 18.67 16.88 19.53
C ILE A 236 19.29 16.80 18.14
N LYS A 237 19.83 15.66 17.74
CA LYS A 237 20.42 15.52 16.40
C LYS A 237 19.78 14.34 15.65
N HIS A 238 19.01 14.67 14.66
CA HIS A 238 18.35 13.74 13.77
C HIS A 238 18.73 14.04 12.31
N GLU A 239 18.81 13.02 11.50
CA GLU A 239 19.03 13.13 10.06
C GLU A 239 18.06 12.22 9.30
N LEU A 240 17.66 12.68 8.13
CA LEU A 240 16.81 11.90 7.24
C LEU A 240 17.68 11.06 6.31
N SER A 241 17.60 9.74 6.40
CA SER A 241 18.26 8.83 5.47
C SER A 241 17.36 8.60 4.25
N ALA A 242 17.33 9.55 3.34
CA ALA A 242 16.60 9.50 2.09
C ALA A 242 17.53 9.27 0.89
N ALA A 243 16.96 8.91 -0.26
CA ALA A 243 17.65 9.02 -1.53
C ALA A 243 17.96 10.50 -1.81
N CYS A 244 19.14 10.78 -2.38
CA CYS A 244 19.60 12.13 -2.63
C CYS A 244 20.62 12.17 -3.76
N VAL A 245 20.95 13.37 -4.24
CA VAL A 245 22.02 13.55 -5.21
C VAL A 245 23.35 13.79 -4.49
N LYS A 246 24.36 12.96 -4.78
CA LYS A 246 25.75 13.12 -4.28
C LYS A 246 26.73 13.03 -5.45
N ASN A 247 27.56 14.03 -5.57
CA ASN A 247 28.58 14.11 -6.64
C ASN A 247 28.01 13.86 -8.05
N GLY A 248 26.81 14.40 -8.31
CA GLY A 248 26.11 14.24 -9.59
C GLY A 248 25.40 12.88 -9.79
N TRP A 249 25.41 12.00 -8.81
CA TRP A 249 24.76 10.70 -8.86
C TRP A 249 23.58 10.64 -7.88
N THR A 250 22.47 10.07 -8.34
CA THR A 250 21.37 9.72 -7.44
C THR A 250 21.77 8.51 -6.61
N MET A 251 21.90 8.72 -5.33
CA MET A 251 22.33 7.71 -4.35
C MET A 251 21.16 7.30 -3.49
N VAL A 252 21.03 6.01 -3.23
CA VAL A 252 19.98 5.45 -2.35
C VAL A 252 20.60 4.73 -1.15
N PRO A 253 19.99 4.82 0.03
CA PRO A 253 20.39 4.01 1.19
C PRO A 253 20.07 2.55 0.87
N VAL A 254 21.11 1.76 0.55
CA VAL A 254 20.97 0.44 -0.07
C VAL A 254 20.16 -0.54 0.76
N ARG A 255 20.43 -0.62 2.07
CA ARG A 255 19.77 -1.58 2.96
C ARG A 255 18.24 -1.43 2.91
N ARG A 256 17.74 -0.21 3.07
CA ARG A 256 16.30 0.05 3.13
C ARG A 256 15.58 -0.43 1.87
N LEU A 257 16.11 -0.06 0.71
CA LEU A 257 15.48 -0.41 -0.56
C LEU A 257 15.61 -1.91 -0.86
N ALA A 258 16.79 -2.49 -0.67
CA ALA A 258 17.03 -3.90 -0.92
C ALA A 258 16.19 -4.82 -0.01
N GLU A 259 16.10 -4.53 1.29
CA GLU A 259 15.27 -5.30 2.23
C GLU A 259 13.78 -5.23 1.87
N LEU A 260 13.31 -4.09 1.35
CA LEU A 260 11.93 -3.96 0.87
C LEU A 260 11.64 -4.82 -0.38
N MET A 261 12.67 -5.13 -1.15
CA MET A 261 12.61 -6.04 -2.31
C MET A 261 12.81 -7.52 -1.92
N GLY A 262 12.89 -7.83 -0.64
CA GLY A 262 13.11 -9.19 -0.15
C GLY A 262 14.57 -9.65 -0.12
N ALA A 263 15.54 -8.73 -0.31
CA ALA A 263 16.95 -9.08 -0.21
C ALA A 263 17.44 -9.14 1.24
N ASP A 264 18.41 -9.98 1.49
CA ASP A 264 19.20 -10.01 2.72
C ASP A 264 20.43 -9.13 2.55
N VAL A 265 20.64 -8.18 3.48
CA VAL A 265 21.72 -7.20 3.41
C VAL A 265 22.62 -7.31 4.64
N SER A 266 23.88 -7.65 4.42
CA SER A 266 24.90 -7.67 5.44
C SER A 266 26.03 -6.68 5.15
N TYR A 267 26.77 -6.31 6.21
CA TYR A 267 27.91 -5.42 6.12
C TYR A 267 29.00 -5.90 7.04
N ALA A 268 30.18 -6.16 6.47
CA ALA A 268 31.36 -6.57 7.22
C ALA A 268 32.63 -6.00 6.55
N ASN A 269 33.56 -5.47 7.34
CA ASN A 269 34.89 -5.04 6.89
C ASN A 269 34.89 -4.12 5.65
N GLY A 270 33.94 -3.19 5.58
CA GLY A 270 33.83 -2.27 4.42
C GLY A 270 33.13 -2.87 3.20
N VAL A 271 32.67 -4.12 3.27
CA VAL A 271 31.96 -4.81 2.19
C VAL A 271 30.49 -4.89 2.51
N VAL A 272 29.67 -4.48 1.56
CA VAL A 272 28.21 -4.73 1.55
C VAL A 272 27.97 -5.99 0.74
N THR A 273 27.23 -6.93 1.33
CA THR A 273 26.76 -8.14 0.64
C THR A 273 25.24 -8.11 0.62
N ILE A 274 24.65 -8.31 -0.57
CA ILE A 274 23.22 -8.37 -0.79
C ILE A 274 22.91 -9.70 -1.48
N VAL A 275 21.94 -10.44 -0.95
CA VAL A 275 21.49 -11.71 -1.52
C VAL A 275 20.00 -11.62 -1.82
N ARG A 276 19.62 -11.89 -3.07
CA ARG A 276 18.22 -11.95 -3.51
C ARG A 276 18.06 -12.96 -4.65
N ALA A 277 17.05 -13.82 -4.56
CA ALA A 277 16.72 -14.79 -5.62
C ALA A 277 17.92 -15.61 -6.12
N GLY A 278 18.78 -16.06 -5.19
CA GLY A 278 19.99 -16.82 -5.50
C GLY A 278 21.17 -16.00 -6.04
N VAL A 279 20.99 -14.70 -6.29
CA VAL A 279 22.07 -13.80 -6.76
C VAL A 279 22.71 -13.11 -5.56
N THR A 280 24.04 -13.25 -5.45
CA THR A 280 24.86 -12.52 -4.46
C THR A 280 25.55 -11.35 -5.13
N VAL A 281 25.37 -10.17 -4.54
CA VAL A 281 26.06 -8.94 -4.94
C VAL A 281 26.98 -8.50 -3.82
N THR A 282 28.26 -8.27 -4.12
CA THR A 282 29.20 -7.70 -3.16
C THR A 282 29.79 -6.39 -3.68
N MET A 283 29.89 -5.39 -2.80
CA MET A 283 30.41 -4.06 -3.11
C MET A 283 31.30 -3.59 -1.96
N THR A 284 32.48 -3.06 -2.26
CA THR A 284 33.35 -2.46 -1.26
C THR A 284 33.18 -0.94 -1.26
N ILE A 285 33.03 -0.36 -0.06
CA ILE A 285 32.96 1.11 0.13
C ILE A 285 34.19 1.76 -0.51
N GLY A 286 33.95 2.79 -1.34
CA GLY A 286 34.99 3.53 -2.06
C GLY A 286 35.51 2.85 -3.32
N SER A 287 35.14 1.60 -3.59
CA SER A 287 35.53 0.88 -4.83
C SER A 287 34.44 0.93 -5.88
N LYS A 288 34.82 1.16 -7.13
CA LYS A 288 33.91 1.03 -8.27
C LYS A 288 33.72 -0.43 -8.74
N ILE A 289 34.39 -1.37 -8.12
CA ILE A 289 34.28 -2.78 -8.48
C ILE A 289 33.24 -3.45 -7.61
N ALA A 290 32.27 -4.11 -8.24
CA ALA A 290 31.29 -4.98 -7.62
C ALA A 290 31.40 -6.40 -8.18
N THR A 291 30.96 -7.39 -7.42
CA THR A 291 30.77 -8.77 -7.92
C THR A 291 29.27 -9.09 -7.89
N VAL A 292 28.75 -9.59 -9.00
CA VAL A 292 27.32 -9.92 -9.17
C VAL A 292 27.23 -11.36 -9.69
N GLY A 293 26.70 -12.29 -8.89
CA GLY A 293 26.62 -13.70 -9.26
C GLY A 293 28.00 -14.29 -9.69
N GLY A 294 29.07 -13.90 -9.00
CA GLY A 294 30.45 -14.30 -9.30
C GLY A 294 31.13 -13.52 -10.46
N LYS A 295 30.42 -12.64 -11.16
CA LYS A 295 30.98 -11.83 -12.26
C LYS A 295 31.38 -10.45 -11.77
N THR A 296 32.53 -9.96 -12.23
CA THR A 296 33.02 -8.60 -11.91
C THR A 296 32.30 -7.55 -12.76
N VAL A 297 31.78 -6.51 -12.11
CA VAL A 297 31.13 -5.36 -12.75
C VAL A 297 31.82 -4.08 -12.31
N THR A 298 32.09 -3.19 -13.25
CA THR A 298 32.66 -1.85 -12.97
C THR A 298 31.53 -0.83 -12.87
N MET A 299 31.36 -0.26 -11.71
CA MET A 299 30.35 0.77 -11.45
C MET A 299 30.84 2.16 -11.88
N THR A 300 29.91 3.03 -12.27
CA THR A 300 30.22 4.44 -12.64
C THR A 300 30.59 5.29 -11.41
N ALA A 301 30.00 4.98 -10.24
CA ALA A 301 30.36 5.59 -8.97
C ALA A 301 30.46 4.53 -7.87
N ALA A 302 31.37 4.76 -6.92
CA ALA A 302 31.58 3.85 -5.81
C ALA A 302 30.47 3.99 -4.74
N PRO A 303 30.17 2.91 -3.98
CA PRO A 303 29.39 3.00 -2.75
C PRO A 303 30.07 3.93 -1.75
N VAL A 304 29.27 4.72 -1.06
CA VAL A 304 29.78 5.62 -0.02
C VAL A 304 29.12 5.32 1.32
N LYS A 305 29.89 5.51 2.40
CA LYS A 305 29.35 5.42 3.76
C LYS A 305 29.24 6.81 4.34
N GLU A 306 28.05 7.17 4.78
CA GLU A 306 27.77 8.46 5.38
C GLU A 306 26.78 8.27 6.51
N ASN A 307 27.05 8.86 7.67
CA ASN A 307 26.18 8.80 8.85
C ASN A 307 25.75 7.37 9.22
N GLY A 308 26.70 6.42 9.16
CA GLY A 308 26.44 5.01 9.46
C GLY A 308 25.62 4.26 8.42
N ARG A 309 25.26 4.89 7.29
CA ARG A 309 24.51 4.28 6.18
C ARG A 309 25.37 4.14 4.94
N THR A 310 25.10 3.08 4.18
CA THR A 310 25.74 2.87 2.88
C THR A 310 24.81 3.29 1.77
N TYR A 311 25.29 4.16 0.91
CA TYR A 311 24.61 4.65 -0.28
C TYR A 311 25.26 4.07 -1.52
N ILE A 312 24.43 3.66 -2.47
CA ILE A 312 24.87 3.22 -3.80
C ILE A 312 24.17 4.04 -4.88
N PRO A 313 24.77 4.21 -6.07
CA PRO A 313 24.04 4.80 -7.17
C PRO A 313 22.81 3.97 -7.52
N VAL A 314 21.65 4.61 -7.59
CA VAL A 314 20.37 3.91 -7.76
C VAL A 314 20.29 3.04 -9.02
N ARG A 315 21.03 3.40 -10.07
CA ARG A 315 21.15 2.61 -11.29
C ARG A 315 21.43 1.13 -11.02
N TYR A 316 22.26 0.83 -10.03
CA TYR A 316 22.67 -0.55 -9.73
C TYR A 316 21.59 -1.36 -9.00
N ILE A 317 20.55 -0.72 -8.49
CA ILE A 317 19.32 -1.43 -8.08
C ILE A 317 18.65 -2.04 -9.32
N GLY A 318 18.56 -1.27 -10.44
CA GLY A 318 18.04 -1.79 -11.69
C GLY A 318 18.93 -2.91 -12.27
N GLU A 319 20.21 -2.61 -12.47
CA GLU A 319 21.15 -3.53 -13.14
C GLU A 319 21.39 -4.84 -12.37
N PHE A 320 21.43 -4.78 -11.03
CA PHE A 320 21.75 -5.97 -10.23
C PHE A 320 20.51 -6.81 -9.85
N PHE A 321 19.34 -6.20 -9.81
CA PHE A 321 18.12 -6.86 -9.31
C PHE A 321 16.97 -6.86 -10.32
N GLY A 322 17.21 -6.48 -11.57
CA GLY A 322 16.22 -6.52 -12.65
C GLY A 322 15.07 -5.52 -12.43
N GLN A 323 15.38 -4.31 -11.95
CA GLN A 323 14.38 -3.29 -11.72
C GLN A 323 14.43 -2.20 -12.80
N ASP A 324 13.26 -1.75 -13.26
CA ASP A 324 13.12 -0.57 -14.09
C ASP A 324 13.10 0.69 -13.22
N LEU A 325 13.85 1.71 -13.65
CA LEU A 325 13.97 2.98 -12.97
C LEU A 325 13.40 4.08 -13.84
N LYS A 326 12.36 4.77 -13.37
CA LYS A 326 11.72 5.85 -14.10
C LYS A 326 11.56 7.10 -13.24
N TRP A 327 12.09 8.21 -13.69
CA TRP A 327 11.80 9.51 -13.09
C TRP A 327 10.38 9.95 -13.42
N VAL A 328 9.57 10.12 -12.42
CA VAL A 328 8.19 10.65 -12.52
C VAL A 328 8.24 12.18 -12.47
N THR A 329 9.06 12.72 -11.57
CA THR A 329 9.40 14.13 -11.45
C THR A 329 10.91 14.24 -11.10
N PRO A 330 11.52 15.42 -11.14
CA PRO A 330 12.92 15.60 -10.71
C PRO A 330 13.22 15.15 -9.27
N ARG A 331 12.18 14.93 -8.45
CA ARG A 331 12.30 14.52 -7.06
C ARG A 331 11.59 13.20 -6.74
N GLN A 332 11.12 12.50 -7.74
CA GLN A 332 10.33 11.29 -7.57
C GLN A 332 10.82 10.22 -8.54
N LEU A 333 11.37 9.15 -7.99
CA LEU A 333 11.87 8.00 -8.71
C LEU A 333 10.96 6.79 -8.49
N SER A 334 10.42 6.22 -9.56
CA SER A 334 9.71 4.95 -9.54
C SER A 334 10.70 3.81 -9.80
N VAL A 335 10.64 2.80 -8.95
CA VAL A 335 11.35 1.52 -9.06
C VAL A 335 10.30 0.44 -9.20
N THR A 336 10.33 -0.30 -10.28
CA THR A 336 9.36 -1.38 -10.57
C THR A 336 10.11 -2.61 -11.08
N GLU A 337 9.49 -3.79 -10.97
CA GLU A 337 10.06 -4.96 -11.63
C GLU A 337 10.15 -4.73 -13.14
N SER A 338 11.30 -5.10 -13.72
CA SER A 338 11.44 -5.03 -15.17
C SER A 338 10.57 -6.07 -15.85
N THR A 339 9.80 -5.62 -16.82
CA THR A 339 8.97 -6.49 -17.66
C THR A 339 9.67 -6.96 -18.92
N GLU A 340 10.90 -6.50 -19.17
CA GLU A 340 11.66 -6.88 -20.35
C GLU A 340 11.90 -8.39 -20.43
N ALA A 341 12.31 -8.99 -19.32
CA ALA A 341 12.54 -10.43 -19.22
C ALA A 341 11.25 -11.27 -19.31
N VAL A 342 10.10 -10.66 -19.06
CA VAL A 342 8.78 -11.34 -19.17
C VAL A 342 8.31 -11.39 -20.62
N GLY A 343 8.70 -10.43 -21.45
CA GLY A 343 8.37 -10.37 -22.87
C GLY A 343 6.86 -10.36 -23.12
N GLN A 344 6.40 -11.25 -23.98
CA GLN A 344 4.98 -11.40 -24.35
C GLN A 344 4.22 -12.44 -23.49
N SER A 345 4.80 -12.86 -22.36
CA SER A 345 4.15 -13.82 -21.47
C SER A 345 2.80 -13.29 -20.95
N ASN A 346 1.77 -14.14 -20.95
CA ASN A 346 0.48 -13.86 -20.35
C ASN A 346 0.30 -14.51 -18.96
N LEU A 347 1.37 -15.06 -18.39
CA LEU A 347 1.32 -15.76 -17.10
C LEU A 347 0.90 -14.85 -15.94
N LYS A 348 1.17 -13.54 -15.99
CA LYS A 348 0.67 -12.60 -15.00
C LYS A 348 -0.86 -12.57 -14.91
N ASP A 349 -1.52 -12.74 -16.03
CA ASP A 349 -2.98 -12.72 -16.11
C ASP A 349 -3.60 -14.01 -15.53
N TRP A 350 -2.83 -15.09 -15.44
CA TRP A 350 -3.15 -16.31 -14.70
C TRP A 350 -2.80 -16.22 -13.21
N ALA A 351 -1.64 -15.65 -12.89
CA ALA A 351 -1.10 -15.58 -11.54
C ALA A 351 -2.02 -14.82 -10.57
N LEU A 352 -2.52 -13.65 -10.98
CA LEU A 352 -3.32 -12.79 -10.11
C LEU A 352 -4.65 -13.43 -9.70
N PRO A 353 -5.47 -13.99 -10.61
CA PRO A 353 -6.70 -14.68 -10.23
C PRO A 353 -6.47 -15.90 -9.32
N MET A 354 -5.40 -16.67 -9.57
CA MET A 354 -5.07 -17.86 -8.78
C MET A 354 -4.82 -17.51 -7.31
N GLY A 355 -4.15 -16.41 -7.01
CA GLY A 355 -3.88 -15.96 -5.65
C GLY A 355 -5.03 -15.18 -4.99
N ALA A 356 -5.96 -14.64 -5.76
CA ALA A 356 -6.89 -13.60 -5.31
C ALA A 356 -7.77 -13.99 -4.12
N ILE A 357 -8.38 -15.17 -4.13
CA ILE A 357 -9.30 -15.63 -3.08
C ILE A 357 -8.57 -15.77 -1.74
N LEU A 358 -7.38 -16.38 -1.76
CA LEU A 358 -6.59 -16.59 -0.55
C LEU A 358 -6.04 -15.27 -0.01
N ASN A 359 -5.55 -14.41 -0.89
CA ASN A 359 -5.06 -13.08 -0.51
C ASN A 359 -6.16 -12.25 0.15
N GLN A 360 -7.37 -12.24 -0.43
CA GLN A 360 -8.52 -11.55 0.16
C GLN A 360 -8.91 -12.12 1.53
N ARG A 361 -8.91 -13.43 1.66
CA ARG A 361 -9.18 -14.09 2.94
C ARG A 361 -8.15 -13.72 4.00
N ASN A 362 -6.87 -13.77 3.66
CA ASN A 362 -5.78 -13.45 4.57
C ASN A 362 -5.79 -11.99 4.98
N SER A 363 -6.07 -11.06 4.08
CA SER A 363 -6.22 -9.64 4.37
C SER A 363 -7.29 -9.39 5.43
N LYS A 364 -8.43 -10.06 5.33
CA LYS A 364 -9.52 -9.95 6.31
C LYS A 364 -9.11 -10.46 7.69
N ASN A 365 -8.42 -11.59 7.75
CA ASN A 365 -8.08 -12.26 9.00
C ASN A 365 -6.88 -11.63 9.73
N TRP A 366 -5.94 -11.07 8.99
CA TRP A 366 -4.67 -10.58 9.53
C TRP A 366 -4.64 -9.06 9.70
N GLY A 367 -5.75 -8.39 9.43
CA GLY A 367 -5.83 -6.94 9.53
C GLY A 367 -4.99 -6.21 8.48
N ILE A 368 -4.41 -6.92 7.53
CA ILE A 368 -3.68 -6.32 6.41
C ILE A 368 -4.69 -5.56 5.56
N GLY A 369 -4.64 -4.25 5.65
CA GLY A 369 -5.59 -3.36 5.01
C GLY A 369 -6.91 -3.15 5.74
N GLY A 370 -7.18 -3.85 6.85
CA GLY A 370 -8.29 -3.60 7.79
C GLY A 370 -9.70 -3.60 7.21
N VAL A 371 -9.93 -4.27 6.07
CA VAL A 371 -11.12 -4.04 5.28
C VAL A 371 -11.93 -5.29 5.06
N THR A 372 -13.17 -5.19 5.47
CA THR A 372 -14.21 -6.10 5.01
C THR A 372 -14.71 -5.64 3.64
N LEU A 373 -15.07 -6.59 2.78
CA LEU A 373 -15.66 -6.35 1.44
C LEU A 373 -16.78 -5.29 1.42
N ASN A 374 -17.37 -4.96 2.55
CA ASN A 374 -18.54 -4.10 2.68
C ASN A 374 -18.21 -2.64 3.02
N LYS A 375 -16.95 -2.25 3.21
CA LYS A 375 -16.59 -0.95 3.79
C LYS A 375 -15.70 -0.06 2.92
N ARG A 376 -15.25 -0.52 1.75
CA ARG A 376 -14.42 0.26 0.83
C ARG A 376 -14.97 0.27 -0.58
N SER A 377 -14.44 1.19 -1.39
CA SER A 377 -14.74 1.25 -2.82
C SER A 377 -14.40 -0.07 -3.51
N SER A 378 -15.00 -0.29 -4.67
CA SER A 378 -14.70 -1.45 -5.50
C SER A 378 -13.20 -1.58 -5.82
N GLU A 379 -12.49 -0.47 -5.88
CA GLU A 379 -11.05 -0.43 -6.07
C GLU A 379 -10.27 -0.99 -4.87
N ASP A 380 -10.66 -0.63 -3.64
CA ASP A 380 -10.02 -1.13 -2.43
C ASP A 380 -10.21 -2.62 -2.22
N VAL A 381 -11.37 -3.12 -2.61
CA VAL A 381 -11.70 -4.55 -2.55
C VAL A 381 -10.89 -5.33 -3.56
N ALA A 382 -10.79 -4.81 -4.77
CA ALA A 382 -10.11 -5.43 -5.87
C ALA A 382 -8.59 -5.40 -5.71
N VAL A 383 -8.10 -4.48 -4.93
CA VAL A 383 -6.70 -4.47 -4.50
C VAL A 383 -6.49 -5.41 -3.31
N PHE A 384 -7.28 -6.47 -3.27
CA PHE A 384 -7.04 -7.59 -2.35
C PHE A 384 -7.02 -7.17 -0.89
N GLY A 385 -8.09 -6.51 -0.45
CA GLY A 385 -8.29 -6.17 0.95
C GLY A 385 -7.42 -5.03 1.45
N GLY A 386 -7.24 -3.99 0.63
CA GLY A 386 -6.49 -2.80 1.01
C GLY A 386 -4.98 -2.97 0.91
N MET A 387 -4.54 -4.04 0.31
CA MET A 387 -3.21 -4.11 -0.26
C MET A 387 -3.19 -3.28 -1.53
N SER A 388 -3.37 -2.06 -1.30
CA SER A 388 -3.39 -0.90 -2.14
C SER A 388 -2.76 -1.09 -3.50
N ARG A 389 -3.50 -0.71 -4.49
CA ARG A 389 -2.99 -0.17 -5.75
C ARG A 389 -1.90 -0.99 -6.40
N VAL A 390 -2.08 -2.30 -6.38
CA VAL A 390 -1.30 -3.15 -7.24
C VAL A 390 -1.80 -2.86 -8.64
N SER A 391 -0.96 -2.32 -9.47
CA SER A 391 -1.23 -2.39 -10.89
C SER A 391 -1.40 -3.87 -11.26
N SER A 392 -2.25 -4.17 -12.22
CA SER A 392 -2.39 -5.53 -12.74
C SER A 392 -1.05 -6.15 -13.22
N ALA A 393 0.03 -5.39 -13.19
CA ALA A 393 1.38 -5.82 -13.51
C ALA A 393 2.12 -6.51 -12.36
N ASN A 394 1.68 -6.32 -11.11
CA ASN A 394 2.37 -6.89 -9.96
C ASN A 394 1.82 -8.28 -9.61
N LEU A 395 2.72 -9.20 -9.28
CA LEU A 395 2.36 -10.57 -8.91
C LEU A 395 1.90 -10.68 -7.46
N TYR A 396 2.38 -9.86 -6.57
CA TYR A 396 2.09 -9.91 -5.14
C TYR A 396 1.27 -8.72 -4.66
N ASN A 397 0.59 -8.91 -3.56
CA ASN A 397 -0.37 -7.98 -3.03
C ASN A 397 -0.27 -7.74 -1.52
N TYR A 398 0.83 -8.12 -0.90
CA TYR A 398 0.99 -7.95 0.54
C TYR A 398 1.81 -6.71 0.83
N GLY A 399 1.19 -5.67 1.41
CA GLY A 399 1.81 -4.49 2.01
C GLY A 399 3.11 -4.06 1.37
N GLN A 400 3.09 -3.89 0.09
CA GLN A 400 4.26 -3.70 -0.74
C GLN A 400 5.24 -2.71 -0.20
N GLY A 401 6.50 -3.02 -0.40
CA GLY A 401 7.58 -2.19 0.03
C GLY A 401 7.77 -2.14 1.55
N GLY A 402 7.08 -2.98 2.31
CA GLY A 402 7.23 -3.07 3.76
C GLY A 402 8.11 -4.26 4.18
N LYS A 403 9.07 -4.03 5.07
CA LYS A 403 9.84 -5.13 5.69
C LYS A 403 8.92 -6.16 6.36
N SER A 404 7.82 -5.69 6.98
CA SER A 404 6.80 -6.55 7.56
C SER A 404 6.13 -7.48 6.53
N SER A 405 6.02 -7.06 5.27
CA SER A 405 5.42 -7.87 4.21
C SER A 405 6.36 -8.96 3.71
N VAL A 406 7.66 -8.67 3.61
CA VAL A 406 8.70 -9.66 3.32
C VAL A 406 8.75 -10.70 4.44
N GLN A 407 8.79 -10.25 5.70
CA GLN A 407 8.81 -11.15 6.86
C GLN A 407 7.54 -11.99 6.93
N PHE A 408 6.37 -11.37 6.69
CA PHE A 408 5.11 -12.10 6.63
C PHE A 408 5.14 -13.22 5.58
N ALA A 409 5.65 -12.95 4.38
CA ALA A 409 5.76 -13.96 3.34
C ALA A 409 6.71 -15.11 3.75
N ARG A 410 7.85 -14.79 4.35
CA ARG A 410 8.79 -15.77 4.89
C ARG A 410 8.18 -16.62 6.00
N ASP A 411 7.45 -15.99 6.93
CA ASP A 411 6.78 -16.69 8.03
C ASP A 411 5.67 -17.62 7.52
N MET A 412 4.92 -17.19 6.51
CA MET A 412 3.89 -18.04 5.87
C MET A 412 4.51 -19.23 5.14
N LEU A 413 5.60 -19.01 4.42
CA LEU A 413 6.30 -20.08 3.68
C LEU A 413 6.93 -21.08 4.64
N SER A 414 7.64 -20.64 5.67
CA SER A 414 8.29 -21.53 6.63
C SER A 414 7.30 -22.22 7.57
N GLY A 415 6.29 -21.49 8.07
CA GLY A 415 5.38 -22.03 9.09
C GLY A 415 4.26 -22.92 8.56
N SER A 416 3.93 -22.83 7.25
CA SER A 416 2.82 -23.59 6.66
C SER A 416 3.23 -24.54 5.54
N TRP A 417 4.48 -24.41 5.03
CA TRP A 417 4.93 -25.12 3.85
C TRP A 417 6.34 -25.70 3.97
N ASP A 418 7.04 -25.48 5.09
CA ASP A 418 8.43 -25.86 5.31
C ASP A 418 9.39 -25.34 4.23
N ILE A 419 9.08 -24.15 3.69
CA ILE A 419 9.86 -23.45 2.67
C ILE A 419 10.68 -22.35 3.33
N TYR A 420 11.98 -22.50 3.38
CA TYR A 420 12.92 -21.57 4.02
C TYR A 420 13.75 -20.78 3.03
N GLY A 421 13.72 -21.15 1.74
CA GLY A 421 14.52 -20.53 0.71
C GLY A 421 14.04 -20.82 -0.71
N ARG A 422 14.93 -20.53 -1.66
CA ARG A 422 14.70 -20.67 -3.09
C ARG A 422 14.48 -22.13 -3.51
N GLU A 423 15.32 -23.01 -3.02
CA GLU A 423 15.36 -24.41 -3.42
C GLU A 423 14.05 -25.11 -3.07
N GLU A 424 13.65 -25.04 -1.80
CA GLU A 424 12.41 -25.65 -1.32
C GLU A 424 11.17 -25.03 -1.99
N LEU A 425 11.20 -23.72 -2.30
CA LEU A 425 10.09 -23.07 -3.01
C LEU A 425 9.90 -23.66 -4.40
N ILE A 426 10.99 -23.75 -5.18
CA ILE A 426 10.95 -24.25 -6.55
C ILE A 426 10.52 -25.71 -6.58
N ASP A 427 11.10 -26.52 -5.72
CA ASP A 427 10.77 -27.95 -5.60
C ASP A 427 9.28 -28.14 -5.24
N THR A 428 8.81 -27.44 -4.20
CA THR A 428 7.41 -27.52 -3.76
C THR A 428 6.44 -27.11 -4.86
N VAL A 429 6.66 -25.96 -5.53
CA VAL A 429 5.76 -25.48 -6.57
C VAL A 429 5.76 -26.41 -7.79
N CYS A 430 6.93 -26.92 -8.20
CA CYS A 430 7.02 -27.85 -9.32
C CYS A 430 6.35 -29.20 -9.00
N SER A 431 6.58 -29.75 -7.81
CA SER A 431 5.99 -31.02 -7.41
C SER A 431 4.47 -30.95 -7.28
N MET A 432 3.91 -29.85 -6.79
CA MET A 432 2.45 -29.62 -6.67
C MET A 432 1.70 -29.65 -8.01
N THR A 433 2.39 -29.49 -9.13
CA THR A 433 1.76 -29.64 -10.44
C THR A 433 1.26 -31.08 -10.68
N TYR A 434 1.97 -32.05 -10.12
CA TYR A 434 1.74 -33.47 -10.35
C TYR A 434 1.27 -34.22 -9.10
N TYR A 435 1.67 -33.78 -7.94
CA TYR A 435 1.40 -34.42 -6.65
C TYR A 435 0.83 -33.40 -5.67
N GLY A 436 -0.39 -33.65 -5.19
CA GLY A 436 -1.04 -32.74 -4.28
C GLY A 436 -2.23 -33.37 -3.56
N HIS A 437 -3.02 -32.57 -2.90
CA HIS A 437 -4.22 -33.04 -2.21
C HIS A 437 -5.29 -33.58 -3.19
N ASN A 438 -5.14 -33.28 -4.48
CA ASN A 438 -5.99 -33.88 -5.49
C ASN A 438 -5.81 -35.40 -5.59
N ASP A 439 -4.56 -35.89 -5.41
CA ASP A 439 -4.28 -37.31 -5.44
C ASP A 439 -4.87 -38.01 -4.20
N ASP A 440 -4.77 -37.38 -3.02
CA ASP A 440 -5.44 -37.87 -1.82
C ASP A 440 -6.96 -37.95 -2.01
N PHE A 441 -7.55 -36.91 -2.58
CA PHE A 441 -8.99 -36.89 -2.89
C PHE A 441 -9.40 -37.99 -3.85
N LEU A 442 -8.67 -38.15 -4.95
CA LEU A 442 -8.98 -39.18 -5.96
C LEU A 442 -8.81 -40.60 -5.39
N SER A 443 -7.80 -40.82 -4.56
CA SER A 443 -7.60 -42.09 -3.85
C SER A 443 -8.78 -42.39 -2.92
N ASP A 444 -9.20 -41.43 -2.09
CA ASP A 444 -10.36 -41.60 -1.22
C ASP A 444 -11.65 -41.84 -2.03
N ALA A 445 -11.82 -41.11 -3.13
CA ALA A 445 -12.99 -41.24 -4.00
C ALA A 445 -13.03 -42.61 -4.71
N GLU A 446 -11.89 -43.12 -5.22
CA GLU A 446 -11.76 -44.42 -5.81
C GLU A 446 -12.11 -45.51 -4.81
N TRP A 447 -11.53 -45.44 -3.60
CA TRP A 447 -11.84 -46.37 -2.52
C TRP A 447 -13.36 -46.38 -2.21
N ILE A 448 -14.00 -45.23 -2.03
CA ILE A 448 -15.44 -45.13 -1.77
C ILE A 448 -16.26 -45.70 -2.93
N ASN A 449 -15.89 -45.43 -4.17
CA ASN A 449 -16.63 -45.84 -5.35
C ASN A 449 -16.40 -47.33 -5.72
N SER A 450 -15.35 -47.94 -5.23
CA SER A 450 -15.12 -49.39 -5.39
C SER A 450 -16.10 -50.25 -4.56
N MET A 451 -16.78 -49.64 -3.59
CA MET A 451 -17.69 -50.35 -2.70
C MET A 451 -19.04 -50.65 -3.37
N THR A 452 -19.57 -51.82 -3.07
CA THR A 452 -20.99 -52.14 -3.35
C THR A 452 -21.88 -51.22 -2.51
N SER A 453 -23.12 -51.04 -2.95
CA SER A 453 -24.10 -50.24 -2.20
C SER A 453 -24.26 -50.72 -0.75
N ALA A 454 -24.22 -52.02 -0.50
CA ALA A 454 -24.35 -52.58 0.84
C ALA A 454 -23.11 -52.25 1.71
N GLN A 455 -21.90 -52.37 1.16
CA GLN A 455 -20.67 -51.98 1.86
C GLN A 455 -20.63 -50.49 2.19
N TYR A 456 -21.06 -49.65 1.25
CA TYR A 456 -21.11 -48.19 1.48
C TYR A 456 -22.15 -47.82 2.55
N GLN A 457 -23.33 -48.46 2.57
CA GLN A 457 -24.31 -48.21 3.62
C GLN A 457 -23.83 -48.70 5.00
N ALA A 458 -23.08 -49.83 5.05
CA ALA A 458 -22.44 -50.27 6.29
C ALA A 458 -21.40 -49.24 6.76
N LEU A 459 -20.54 -48.75 5.86
CA LEU A 459 -19.56 -47.72 6.18
C LEU A 459 -20.23 -46.45 6.78
N LEU A 460 -21.30 -45.98 6.15
CA LEU A 460 -22.03 -44.79 6.65
C LEU A 460 -22.71 -45.02 7.99
N LYS A 461 -23.16 -46.23 8.27
CA LYS A 461 -23.77 -46.59 9.56
C LYS A 461 -22.76 -46.53 10.72
N ASP A 462 -21.52 -46.95 10.45
CA ASP A 462 -20.44 -46.96 11.42
C ASP A 462 -19.66 -45.65 11.49
N ALA A 463 -19.80 -44.78 10.49
CA ALA A 463 -19.13 -43.51 10.43
C ALA A 463 -19.58 -42.55 11.55
N GLN A 464 -18.63 -41.99 12.28
CA GLN A 464 -18.88 -41.04 13.36
C GLN A 464 -18.09 -39.75 13.16
N GLY A 465 -18.55 -38.66 13.81
CA GLY A 465 -17.84 -37.39 13.80
C GLY A 465 -17.63 -36.86 12.36
N MET A 466 -16.39 -36.68 11.99
CA MET A 466 -15.99 -36.11 10.70
C MET A 466 -16.34 -37.03 9.53
N ASP A 467 -16.13 -38.32 9.67
CA ASP A 467 -16.33 -39.32 8.62
C ASP A 467 -17.81 -39.40 8.16
N ALA A 468 -18.74 -39.15 9.08
CA ALA A 468 -20.17 -39.16 8.79
C ALA A 468 -20.60 -38.17 7.68
N TYR A 469 -19.87 -37.07 7.50
CA TYR A 469 -20.15 -36.12 6.42
C TYR A 469 -19.06 -36.14 5.32
N MET A 470 -17.82 -36.52 5.62
CA MET A 470 -16.73 -36.51 4.66
C MET A 470 -16.87 -37.61 3.60
N PHE A 471 -17.27 -38.82 3.95
CA PHE A 471 -17.49 -39.87 2.97
C PHE A 471 -18.59 -39.52 1.96
N PRO A 472 -19.80 -39.07 2.40
CA PRO A 472 -20.81 -38.59 1.46
C PRO A 472 -20.33 -37.38 0.64
N TYR A 473 -19.60 -36.44 1.23
CA TYR A 473 -19.10 -35.24 0.56
C TYR A 473 -18.05 -35.59 -0.51
N THR A 474 -17.11 -36.50 -0.23
CA THR A 474 -16.15 -37.00 -1.21
C THR A 474 -16.87 -37.64 -2.40
N LYS A 475 -17.92 -38.44 -2.14
CA LYS A 475 -18.71 -39.07 -3.21
C LYS A 475 -19.49 -38.05 -4.05
N GLU A 476 -20.07 -37.03 -3.39
CA GLU A 476 -20.77 -35.92 -4.06
C GLU A 476 -19.80 -35.13 -4.97
N LEU A 477 -18.62 -34.79 -4.47
CA LEU A 477 -17.60 -34.06 -5.23
C LEU A 477 -17.10 -34.88 -6.42
N TYR A 478 -16.85 -36.18 -6.24
CA TYR A 478 -16.43 -37.02 -7.34
C TYR A 478 -17.52 -37.14 -8.43
N LYS A 479 -18.80 -37.24 -8.01
CA LYS A 479 -19.92 -37.20 -8.97
C LYS A 479 -19.96 -35.87 -9.74
N LYS A 480 -19.60 -34.75 -9.10
CA LYS A 480 -19.58 -33.41 -9.69
C LYS A 480 -18.40 -33.20 -10.63
N TRP A 481 -17.22 -33.66 -10.26
CA TRP A 481 -15.96 -33.30 -10.91
C TRP A 481 -15.27 -34.46 -11.66
N GLY A 482 -15.64 -35.73 -11.36
CA GLY A 482 -15.02 -36.90 -11.96
C GLY A 482 -13.52 -36.98 -11.69
N ASP A 483 -12.79 -37.45 -12.70
CA ASP A 483 -11.32 -37.64 -12.62
C ASP A 483 -10.52 -36.33 -12.50
N LYS A 484 -11.15 -35.18 -12.67
CA LYS A 484 -10.52 -33.89 -12.34
C LYS A 484 -10.26 -33.74 -10.84
N GLY A 485 -11.10 -34.40 -10.03
CA GLY A 485 -11.06 -34.26 -8.59
C GLY A 485 -11.20 -32.81 -8.12
N ILE A 486 -10.33 -32.40 -7.23
CA ILE A 486 -10.26 -31.05 -6.67
C ILE A 486 -9.01 -30.29 -7.17
N VAL A 487 -8.57 -30.55 -8.39
CA VAL A 487 -7.28 -30.10 -8.93
C VAL A 487 -7.04 -28.59 -8.82
N ALA A 488 -8.09 -27.74 -8.95
CA ALA A 488 -7.92 -26.31 -8.83
C ALA A 488 -7.52 -25.88 -7.41
N TRP A 489 -7.80 -26.68 -6.38
CA TRP A 489 -7.32 -26.43 -5.01
C TRP A 489 -5.79 -26.37 -4.96
N ASP A 490 -5.11 -27.32 -5.59
CA ASP A 490 -3.66 -27.34 -5.64
C ASP A 490 -3.11 -26.24 -6.54
N LEU A 491 -3.66 -26.09 -7.76
CA LEU A 491 -3.17 -25.12 -8.74
C LEU A 491 -3.27 -23.66 -8.26
N PHE A 492 -4.37 -23.30 -7.57
CA PHE A 492 -4.49 -21.93 -7.03
C PHE A 492 -3.50 -21.67 -5.89
N ARG A 493 -3.16 -22.68 -5.10
CA ARG A 493 -2.15 -22.54 -4.04
C ARG A 493 -0.76 -22.30 -4.62
N MET A 494 -0.43 -22.91 -5.78
CA MET A 494 0.82 -22.61 -6.50
C MET A 494 0.92 -21.11 -6.82
N GLY A 495 -0.19 -20.47 -7.24
CA GLY A 495 -0.26 -19.01 -7.44
C GLY A 495 0.12 -18.23 -6.18
N SER A 496 -0.36 -18.63 -5.03
CA SER A 496 -0.04 -18.00 -3.76
C SER A 496 1.42 -18.22 -3.35
N LEU A 497 1.95 -19.44 -3.53
CA LEU A 497 3.34 -19.77 -3.22
C LEU A 497 4.32 -18.99 -4.09
N ALA A 498 4.08 -18.89 -5.39
CA ALA A 498 4.91 -18.09 -6.30
C ALA A 498 4.89 -16.59 -5.91
N GLN A 499 3.72 -16.06 -5.54
CA GLN A 499 3.58 -14.68 -5.06
C GLN A 499 4.37 -14.45 -3.77
N TRP A 500 4.25 -15.35 -2.80
CA TRP A 500 4.98 -15.22 -1.54
C TRP A 500 6.48 -15.44 -1.72
N GLY A 501 6.89 -16.35 -2.59
CA GLY A 501 8.29 -16.59 -2.92
C GLY A 501 8.95 -15.37 -3.56
N TYR A 502 8.24 -14.69 -4.46
CA TYR A 502 8.68 -13.41 -5.00
C TYR A 502 8.79 -12.33 -3.92
N LEU A 503 7.75 -12.16 -3.09
CA LEU A 503 7.76 -11.18 -2.01
C LEU A 503 8.84 -11.47 -0.96
N ALA A 504 9.07 -12.75 -0.63
CA ALA A 504 10.14 -13.19 0.26
C ALA A 504 11.56 -12.96 -0.30
N GLY A 505 11.67 -12.71 -1.61
CA GLY A 505 12.94 -12.54 -2.31
C GLY A 505 13.62 -13.87 -2.68
N TYR A 506 12.90 -14.97 -2.67
CA TYR A 506 13.42 -16.30 -3.03
C TYR A 506 13.55 -16.50 -4.54
N VAL A 507 12.66 -15.87 -5.31
CA VAL A 507 12.67 -15.89 -6.78
C VAL A 507 12.49 -14.47 -7.33
N THR A 508 12.93 -14.26 -8.56
CA THR A 508 12.68 -13.03 -9.33
C THR A 508 11.24 -13.03 -9.87
N TYR A 509 10.76 -11.89 -10.35
CA TYR A 509 9.44 -11.77 -10.94
C TYR A 509 9.24 -12.69 -12.17
N PRO A 510 10.18 -12.72 -13.16
CA PRO A 510 10.07 -13.65 -14.27
C PRO A 510 10.06 -15.12 -13.84
N GLU A 511 10.87 -15.51 -12.85
CA GLU A 511 10.92 -16.86 -12.32
C GLU A 511 9.61 -17.25 -11.63
N ALA A 512 9.04 -16.36 -10.81
CA ALA A 512 7.75 -16.58 -10.16
C ALA A 512 6.63 -16.83 -11.18
N LEU A 513 6.64 -16.08 -12.30
CA LEU A 513 5.72 -16.33 -13.40
C LEU A 513 5.99 -17.67 -14.09
N ALA A 514 7.23 -17.98 -14.41
CA ALA A 514 7.61 -19.22 -15.08
C ALA A 514 7.21 -20.48 -14.27
N LEU A 515 7.30 -20.43 -12.94
CA LEU A 515 6.82 -21.48 -12.05
C LEU A 515 5.32 -21.79 -12.20
N LEU A 516 4.53 -20.83 -12.69
CA LEU A 516 3.08 -20.96 -12.84
C LEU A 516 2.63 -21.48 -14.22
N GLU A 517 3.53 -21.58 -15.19
CA GLU A 517 3.19 -22.05 -16.53
C GLU A 517 2.53 -23.44 -16.53
N PRO A 518 3.04 -24.46 -15.81
CA PRO A 518 2.39 -25.77 -15.74
C PRO A 518 1.00 -25.70 -15.12
N ALA A 519 0.82 -24.88 -14.08
CA ALA A 519 -0.48 -24.71 -13.43
C ALA A 519 -1.50 -24.02 -14.34
N ALA A 520 -1.10 -22.99 -15.07
CA ALA A 520 -1.94 -22.29 -16.03
C ALA A 520 -2.42 -23.23 -17.17
N ASN A 521 -1.50 -24.03 -17.72
CA ASN A 521 -1.83 -25.05 -18.72
C ASN A 521 -2.84 -26.07 -18.15
N ARG A 522 -2.59 -26.59 -16.96
CA ARG A 522 -3.46 -27.59 -16.33
C ARG A 522 -4.84 -27.02 -15.95
N LEU A 523 -4.91 -25.74 -15.55
CA LEU A 523 -6.20 -25.06 -15.38
C LEU A 523 -6.98 -24.98 -16.70
N LYS A 524 -6.32 -24.59 -17.77
CA LYS A 524 -6.92 -24.49 -19.12
C LYS A 524 -7.39 -25.86 -19.65
N GLU A 525 -6.66 -26.93 -19.39
CA GLU A 525 -7.04 -28.29 -19.76
C GLU A 525 -8.31 -28.76 -19.03
N ASN A 526 -8.47 -28.37 -17.77
CA ASN A 526 -9.54 -28.87 -16.92
C ASN A 526 -10.79 -27.97 -16.91
N PHE A 527 -10.64 -26.67 -17.19
CA PHE A 527 -11.73 -25.71 -17.05
C PHE A 527 -11.85 -24.81 -18.28
N SER A 528 -13.02 -24.21 -18.46
CA SER A 528 -13.30 -23.26 -19.55
C SER A 528 -13.62 -21.85 -19.06
N THR A 529 -13.78 -21.67 -17.76
CA THR A 529 -14.09 -20.39 -17.12
C THR A 529 -13.52 -20.30 -15.72
N TRP A 530 -13.27 -19.09 -15.25
CA TRP A 530 -12.86 -18.84 -13.88
C TRP A 530 -13.93 -19.25 -12.85
N ASP A 531 -15.23 -19.15 -13.20
CA ASP A 531 -16.28 -19.63 -12.29
C ASP A 531 -16.13 -21.14 -12.02
N LYS A 532 -15.85 -21.95 -13.04
CA LYS A 532 -15.66 -23.40 -12.87
C LYS A 532 -14.37 -23.74 -12.12
N ALA A 533 -13.28 -23.06 -12.44
CA ALA A 533 -12.02 -23.25 -11.73
C ALA A 533 -12.14 -22.82 -10.24
N ALA A 534 -12.75 -21.67 -9.97
CA ALA A 534 -12.98 -21.19 -8.61
C ALA A 534 -13.96 -22.07 -7.81
N GLU A 535 -15.00 -22.59 -8.46
CA GLU A 535 -15.92 -23.55 -7.83
C GLU A 535 -15.18 -24.80 -7.37
N ASN A 536 -14.35 -25.38 -8.23
CA ASN A 536 -13.52 -26.53 -7.91
C ASN A 536 -12.49 -26.23 -6.81
N TYR A 537 -11.86 -25.05 -6.84
CA TYR A 537 -10.97 -24.59 -5.76
C TYR A 537 -11.68 -24.48 -4.41
N VAL A 538 -12.90 -23.94 -4.38
CA VAL A 538 -13.67 -23.79 -3.13
C VAL A 538 -14.11 -25.14 -2.60
N ASP A 539 -14.57 -26.04 -3.47
CA ASP A 539 -14.93 -27.40 -3.11
C ASP A 539 -13.71 -28.16 -2.54
N GLY A 540 -12.56 -28.03 -3.21
CA GLY A 540 -11.31 -28.62 -2.75
C GLY A 540 -10.85 -28.09 -1.39
N TYR A 541 -10.97 -26.76 -1.17
CA TYR A 541 -10.71 -26.20 0.14
C TYR A 541 -11.63 -26.78 1.23
N ASN A 542 -12.92 -26.87 0.96
CA ASN A 542 -13.87 -27.38 1.92
C ASN A 542 -13.60 -28.84 2.27
N TRP A 543 -13.22 -29.64 1.27
CA TRP A 543 -12.82 -31.04 1.45
C TRP A 543 -11.52 -31.15 2.28
N TRP A 544 -10.47 -30.45 1.88
CA TRP A 544 -9.19 -30.43 2.59
C TRP A 544 -9.31 -29.95 4.03
N ALA A 545 -10.08 -28.87 4.25
CA ALA A 545 -10.29 -28.29 5.57
C ALA A 545 -11.32 -29.04 6.42
N ARG A 546 -11.79 -30.19 5.92
CA ARG A 546 -12.78 -31.05 6.59
C ARG A 546 -14.03 -30.29 7.04
N LYS A 547 -14.57 -29.41 6.15
CA LYS A 547 -15.74 -28.61 6.46
C LYS A 547 -17.02 -29.42 6.31
N ASN A 548 -17.93 -29.31 7.28
CA ASN A 548 -19.26 -29.90 7.16
C ASN A 548 -20.16 -29.00 6.30
N VAL A 549 -20.07 -29.21 4.98
CA VAL A 549 -20.81 -28.43 3.96
C VAL A 549 -21.60 -29.34 3.02
N LEU A 550 -21.81 -30.59 3.37
CA LEU A 550 -22.58 -31.56 2.59
C LEU A 550 -23.96 -30.99 2.24
N GLY A 551 -24.32 -31.03 0.95
CA GLY A 551 -25.58 -30.49 0.44
C GLY A 551 -25.69 -28.95 0.45
N GLN A 552 -24.63 -28.22 0.79
CA GLN A 552 -24.62 -26.76 0.72
C GLN A 552 -24.15 -26.27 -0.65
N ASP A 553 -24.71 -25.16 -1.10
CA ASP A 553 -24.19 -24.47 -2.26
C ASP A 553 -22.76 -23.96 -1.99
N THR A 554 -21.81 -24.35 -2.84
CA THR A 554 -20.40 -23.95 -2.80
C THR A 554 -20.23 -22.44 -2.60
N TRP A 555 -21.07 -21.64 -3.27
CA TRP A 555 -20.99 -20.18 -3.25
C TRP A 555 -21.49 -19.56 -1.94
N GLN A 556 -22.15 -20.32 -1.08
CA GLN A 556 -22.57 -19.86 0.26
C GLN A 556 -21.49 -20.10 1.31
N THR A 557 -20.45 -20.85 1.00
CA THR A 557 -19.28 -21.03 1.89
C THR A 557 -18.43 -19.77 1.97
N GLU A 558 -17.52 -19.69 2.94
CA GLU A 558 -16.68 -18.50 3.17
C GLU A 558 -15.90 -18.09 1.89
N ARG A 559 -15.18 -19.02 1.29
CA ARG A 559 -14.36 -18.72 0.09
C ARG A 559 -15.21 -18.50 -1.16
N GLY A 560 -16.35 -19.16 -1.24
CA GLY A 560 -17.33 -18.92 -2.31
C GLY A 560 -17.87 -17.49 -2.28
N LYS A 561 -18.22 -16.98 -1.09
CA LYS A 561 -18.64 -15.58 -0.89
C LYS A 561 -17.53 -14.60 -1.22
N ILE A 562 -16.28 -14.90 -0.85
CA ILE A 562 -15.12 -14.07 -1.20
C ILE A 562 -14.96 -13.98 -2.73
N TYR A 563 -15.01 -15.10 -3.44
CA TYR A 563 -14.91 -15.10 -4.91
C TYR A 563 -16.02 -14.28 -5.56
N LYS A 564 -17.28 -14.51 -5.17
CA LYS A 564 -18.42 -13.75 -5.71
C LYS A 564 -18.31 -12.25 -5.40
N GLY A 565 -17.86 -11.90 -4.22
CA GLY A 565 -17.60 -10.51 -3.84
C GLY A 565 -16.52 -9.87 -4.72
N LEU A 566 -15.38 -10.55 -4.91
CA LEU A 566 -14.33 -10.09 -5.81
C LEU A 566 -14.84 -9.92 -7.24
N LYS A 567 -15.48 -10.92 -7.80
CA LYS A 567 -15.97 -10.92 -9.18
C LYS A 567 -17.06 -9.86 -9.43
N SER A 568 -17.77 -9.41 -8.41
CA SER A 568 -18.78 -8.35 -8.54
C SER A 568 -18.17 -6.97 -8.78
N THR A 569 -16.89 -6.77 -8.47
CA THR A 569 -16.17 -5.51 -8.67
C THR A 569 -15.71 -5.37 -10.13
N ASP A 570 -15.52 -4.14 -10.61
CA ASP A 570 -15.06 -3.90 -11.98
C ASP A 570 -13.65 -4.45 -12.23
N ILE A 571 -12.76 -4.32 -11.26
CA ILE A 571 -11.42 -4.92 -11.35
C ILE A 571 -11.51 -6.44 -11.29
N GLY A 572 -12.37 -7.01 -10.45
CA GLY A 572 -12.58 -8.45 -10.39
C GLY A 572 -13.15 -9.03 -11.69
N LYS A 573 -14.03 -8.31 -12.39
CA LYS A 573 -14.49 -8.70 -13.72
C LYS A 573 -13.34 -8.73 -14.74
N SER A 574 -12.44 -7.76 -14.67
CA SER A 574 -11.23 -7.73 -15.52
C SER A 574 -10.25 -8.83 -15.13
N LEU A 575 -10.04 -9.07 -13.83
CA LEU A 575 -9.14 -10.07 -13.31
C LEU A 575 -9.56 -11.50 -13.69
N PHE A 576 -10.83 -11.85 -13.49
CA PHE A 576 -11.38 -13.17 -13.82
C PHE A 576 -11.90 -13.22 -15.26
N ASN A 577 -11.03 -12.89 -16.22
CA ASN A 577 -11.35 -12.84 -17.64
C ASN A 577 -11.31 -14.23 -18.27
N ASP A 578 -12.47 -14.75 -18.64
CA ASP A 578 -12.62 -16.08 -19.24
C ASP A 578 -12.00 -16.20 -20.65
N ALA A 579 -11.62 -15.09 -21.29
CA ALA A 579 -10.92 -15.13 -22.57
C ALA A 579 -9.56 -15.85 -22.46
N LEU A 580 -8.93 -15.85 -21.28
CA LEU A 580 -7.67 -16.57 -21.02
C LEU A 580 -7.78 -18.07 -21.32
N PHE A 581 -8.90 -18.70 -21.02
CA PHE A 581 -9.11 -20.13 -21.29
C PHE A 581 -9.17 -20.46 -22.80
N ARG A 582 -9.34 -19.46 -23.66
CA ARG A 582 -9.42 -19.59 -25.12
C ARG A 582 -8.12 -19.20 -25.83
N THR A 583 -7.19 -18.56 -25.13
CA THR A 583 -5.89 -18.17 -25.68
C THR A 583 -4.81 -19.16 -25.25
N PRO A 584 -3.74 -19.36 -26.05
CA PRO A 584 -2.60 -20.14 -25.61
C PRO A 584 -1.96 -19.54 -24.34
N VAL A 585 -1.50 -20.39 -23.43
CA VAL A 585 -0.60 -19.96 -22.37
C VAL A 585 0.75 -19.64 -23.01
N THR A 586 1.26 -18.45 -22.73
CA THR A 586 2.56 -18.00 -23.28
C THR A 586 3.53 -17.85 -22.11
N GLY A 587 4.55 -18.70 -22.07
CA GLY A 587 5.56 -18.75 -21.03
C GLY A 587 6.52 -17.56 -21.04
N VAL A 588 7.40 -17.50 -20.08
CA VAL A 588 8.47 -16.48 -19.98
C VAL A 588 9.61 -16.89 -20.92
N PRO A 589 10.12 -15.98 -21.76
CA PRO A 589 11.22 -16.31 -22.67
C PRO A 589 12.46 -16.82 -21.92
N GLY A 590 12.94 -18.01 -22.30
CA GLY A 590 14.18 -18.58 -21.77
C GLY A 590 14.12 -19.09 -20.32
N ILE A 591 12.96 -19.01 -19.65
CA ILE A 591 12.78 -19.50 -18.27
C ILE A 591 11.57 -20.41 -18.22
N THR A 592 11.75 -21.64 -17.72
CA THR A 592 10.66 -22.59 -17.50
C THR A 592 10.73 -23.15 -16.07
N ALA A 593 9.62 -23.67 -15.56
CA ALA A 593 9.60 -24.34 -14.27
C ALA A 593 10.65 -25.47 -14.21
N GLN A 594 10.80 -26.25 -15.30
CA GLN A 594 11.78 -27.31 -15.39
C GLN A 594 13.23 -26.81 -15.35
N SER A 595 13.53 -25.69 -16.04
CA SER A 595 14.87 -25.10 -16.01
C SER A 595 15.22 -24.57 -14.61
N LEU A 596 14.24 -24.06 -13.88
CA LEU A 596 14.43 -23.62 -12.50
C LEU A 596 14.68 -24.82 -11.57
N LEU A 597 13.92 -25.90 -11.71
CA LEU A 597 14.09 -27.11 -10.93
C LEU A 597 15.50 -27.70 -11.10
N VAL A 598 15.99 -27.80 -12.34
CA VAL A 598 17.35 -28.27 -12.64
C VAL A 598 18.42 -27.35 -12.04
N SER A 599 18.13 -26.05 -11.87
CA SER A 599 19.10 -25.09 -11.32
C SER A 599 19.30 -25.23 -9.81
N VAL A 600 18.42 -25.92 -9.11
CA VAL A 600 18.47 -26.11 -7.63
C VAL A 600 18.67 -27.56 -7.23
N SER A 601 18.55 -28.51 -8.15
CA SER A 601 18.91 -29.92 -7.96
C SER A 601 20.42 -30.14 -8.22
#